data_0145674715aec738d294bf01c480f6e8
#
_entry.id   0145674715aec738d294bf01c480f6e8
#
_cell.length_a   1.000
_cell.length_b   1.000
_cell.length_c   1.000
_cell.angle_alpha   90.00
_cell.angle_beta   90.00
_cell.angle_gamma   90.00
#
_symmetry.space_group_name_H-M   'P 1'
#
loop_
_entity.id
_entity.type
_entity.pdbx_description
1 polymer ?
#
loop_
_entity_poly.entity_id
_entity_poly.type
_entity_poly.pdbx_seq_one_letter_code
_entity_poly.pdbx_strand_id
1 'polypeptide(L)'
;MRFPLPAGRASEKGLQVETILAARAVSARFPQILDIGGVRADSMKWHPNGLAIDVMIPNYGTPEGKALGDKIVAYVLDNADRFGVNHVIFRQQIYSRGKAPRMMSDRGGVTANHYDHVHIATNGGGFPTGHETYLT
;
A
#
# COMPACT_ATOMS: atom_id res chain seq x y z
N MET A 1 3.94 -19.40 12.77
CA MET A 1 3.04 -18.90 13.82
C MET A 1 2.48 -17.56 13.42
N ARG A 2 1.19 -17.33 13.64
CA ARG A 2 0.53 -16.08 13.28
C ARG A 2 0.20 -15.27 14.52
N PHE A 3 0.50 -13.99 14.46
CA PHE A 3 0.23 -13.06 15.56
C PHE A 3 -0.77 -12.00 15.12
N PRO A 4 -1.63 -11.51 16.02
CA PRO A 4 -2.49 -10.39 15.71
C PRO A 4 -1.67 -9.14 15.36
N LEU A 5 -2.14 -8.42 14.36
CA LEU A 5 -1.54 -7.15 13.94
C LEU A 5 -2.34 -5.99 14.55
N PRO A 6 -1.69 -5.11 15.31
CA PRO A 6 -2.36 -3.90 15.80
C PRO A 6 -2.53 -2.89 14.68
N ALA A 7 -3.40 -1.91 14.89
CA ALA A 7 -3.48 -0.76 14.03
C ALA A 7 -2.12 -0.08 13.95
N GLY A 8 -1.73 0.34 12.74
CA GLY A 8 -0.44 0.97 12.49
C GLY A 8 -0.58 2.47 12.22
N ARG A 9 0.17 2.95 11.23
CA ARG A 9 0.25 4.38 10.92
C ARG A 9 -0.92 4.90 10.10
N ALA A 10 -1.65 4.03 9.39
CA ALA A 10 -2.78 4.46 8.58
C ALA A 10 -4.00 4.75 9.44
N SER A 11 -4.75 5.80 9.09
CA SER A 11 -6.14 5.90 9.53
C SER A 11 -6.93 4.82 8.80
N GLU A 12 -7.65 3.98 9.55
CA GLU A 12 -8.40 2.88 8.97
C GLU A 12 -9.84 3.26 8.63
N LYS A 13 -10.22 4.51 8.92
CA LYS A 13 -11.56 4.99 8.61
C LYS A 13 -11.85 4.88 7.13
N GLY A 14 -12.90 4.13 6.79
CA GLY A 14 -13.33 3.95 5.41
C GLY A 14 -12.51 2.94 4.59
N LEU A 15 -11.48 2.30 5.18
CA LEU A 15 -10.73 1.27 4.50
C LEU A 15 -11.46 -0.07 4.54
N GLN A 16 -11.33 -0.84 3.45
CA GLN A 16 -11.84 -2.20 3.41
C GLN A 16 -10.86 -3.18 4.06
N VAL A 17 -11.32 -4.38 4.38
CA VAL A 17 -10.56 -5.30 5.24
C VAL A 17 -9.20 -5.71 4.66
N GLU A 18 -9.11 -5.94 3.36
CA GLU A 18 -7.82 -6.30 2.73
C GLU A 18 -6.84 -5.14 2.79
N THR A 19 -7.34 -3.92 2.61
CA THR A 19 -6.51 -2.71 2.69
C THR A 19 -6.01 -2.48 4.12
N ILE A 20 -6.86 -2.71 5.12
CA ILE A 20 -6.46 -2.64 6.53
C ILE A 20 -5.37 -3.66 6.84
N LEU A 21 -5.54 -4.89 6.38
CA LEU A 21 -4.54 -5.94 6.60
C LEU A 21 -3.18 -5.53 6.00
N ALA A 22 -3.18 -5.06 4.76
CA ALA A 22 -1.95 -4.59 4.11
C ALA A 22 -1.30 -3.45 4.88
N ALA A 23 -2.10 -2.46 5.32
CA ALA A 23 -1.60 -1.31 6.07
C ALA A 23 -0.97 -1.74 7.40
N ARG A 24 -1.63 -2.61 8.15
CA ARG A 24 -1.12 -3.10 9.43
C ARG A 24 0.15 -3.92 9.25
N ALA A 25 0.19 -4.79 8.23
CA ALA A 25 1.35 -5.62 7.96
C ALA A 25 2.56 -4.78 7.56
N VAL A 26 2.38 -3.78 6.71
CA VAL A 26 3.46 -2.85 6.32
C VAL A 26 3.98 -2.08 7.53
N SER A 27 3.09 -1.56 8.38
CA SER A 27 3.50 -0.83 9.58
C SER A 27 4.32 -1.71 10.54
N ALA A 28 3.91 -2.96 10.72
CA ALA A 28 4.63 -3.90 11.59
C ALA A 28 5.99 -4.29 11.02
N ARG A 29 6.06 -4.51 9.70
CA ARG A 29 7.29 -4.99 9.04
C ARG A 29 8.29 -3.87 8.83
N PHE A 30 7.83 -2.63 8.65
CA PHE A 30 8.68 -1.48 8.32
C PHE A 30 8.42 -0.34 9.32
N PRO A 31 8.94 -0.45 10.55
CA PRO A 31 8.66 0.54 11.60
C PRO A 31 9.22 1.93 11.29
N GLN A 32 10.14 2.05 10.33
CA GLN A 32 10.65 3.35 9.88
C GLN A 32 9.62 4.14 9.05
N ILE A 33 8.54 3.52 8.60
CA ILE A 33 7.44 4.22 7.94
C ILE A 33 6.60 4.91 9.00
N LEU A 34 6.45 6.23 8.87
CA LEU A 34 5.76 7.06 9.86
C LEU A 34 4.42 7.59 9.35
N ASP A 35 4.14 7.49 8.06
CA ASP A 35 2.95 8.07 7.45
C ASP A 35 2.41 7.15 6.35
N ILE A 36 1.15 6.76 6.49
CA ILE A 36 0.43 5.98 5.48
C ILE A 36 -0.91 6.66 5.24
N GLY A 37 -1.12 7.16 4.02
CA GLY A 37 -2.39 7.75 3.62
C GLY A 37 -3.43 6.69 3.27
N GLY A 38 -4.67 6.94 3.63
CA GLY A 38 -5.79 6.04 3.35
C GLY A 38 -6.82 6.65 2.41
N VAL A 39 -8.07 6.71 2.87
CA VAL A 39 -9.17 7.27 2.07
C VAL A 39 -8.91 8.74 1.76
N ARG A 40 -9.07 9.09 0.50
CA ARG A 40 -9.01 10.48 0.03
C ARG A 40 -9.80 10.61 -1.28
N ALA A 41 -10.15 11.84 -1.63
CA ALA A 41 -10.77 12.12 -2.92
C ALA A 41 -9.79 11.82 -4.05
N ASP A 42 -10.28 11.22 -5.10
CA ASP A 42 -9.50 10.90 -6.29
C ASP A 42 -10.45 10.68 -7.46
N SER A 43 -9.96 10.93 -8.68
CA SER A 43 -10.72 10.65 -9.89
C SER A 43 -10.90 9.15 -10.14
N MET A 44 -9.98 8.32 -9.63
CA MET A 44 -10.06 6.87 -9.72
C MET A 44 -10.71 6.29 -8.47
N LYS A 45 -11.22 5.06 -8.58
CA LYS A 45 -12.04 4.43 -7.55
C LYS A 45 -11.26 3.99 -6.29
N TRP A 46 -9.94 3.85 -6.38
CA TRP A 46 -9.16 3.12 -5.37
C TRP A 46 -9.18 3.79 -3.99
N HIS A 47 -8.70 5.03 -3.89
CA HIS A 47 -8.66 5.76 -2.61
C HIS A 47 -10.05 6.10 -2.07
N PRO A 48 -11.00 6.60 -2.89
CA PRO A 48 -12.31 6.97 -2.35
C PRO A 48 -13.09 5.80 -1.76
N ASN A 49 -12.88 4.60 -2.27
CA ASN A 49 -13.63 3.41 -1.84
C ASN A 49 -12.89 2.56 -0.80
N GLY A 50 -11.80 3.07 -0.22
CA GLY A 50 -11.05 2.34 0.79
C GLY A 50 -10.27 1.14 0.25
N LEU A 51 -9.91 1.18 -1.04
CA LEU A 51 -9.21 0.10 -1.72
C LEU A 51 -7.71 0.32 -1.82
N ALA A 52 -7.20 1.49 -1.42
CA ALA A 52 -5.80 1.82 -1.59
C ALA A 52 -5.24 2.59 -0.41
N ILE A 53 -3.93 2.41 -0.21
CA ILE A 53 -3.12 3.20 0.74
C ILE A 53 -1.89 3.71 0.02
N ASP A 54 -1.35 4.82 0.55
CA ASP A 54 -0.08 5.41 0.10
C ASP A 54 0.92 5.34 1.25
N VAL A 55 1.93 4.50 1.10
CA VAL A 55 3.01 4.38 2.08
C VAL A 55 4.06 5.42 1.77
N MET A 56 4.14 6.47 2.59
CA MET A 56 5.06 7.57 2.33
C MET A 56 6.48 7.16 2.66
N ILE A 57 7.39 7.38 1.72
CA ILE A 57 8.79 6.96 1.84
C ILE A 57 9.62 8.12 2.36
N PRO A 58 10.19 8.01 3.57
CA PRO A 58 11.11 9.05 4.06
C PRO A 58 12.35 9.09 3.18
N ASN A 59 12.82 10.31 2.90
CA ASN A 59 14.01 10.54 2.08
C ASN A 59 13.94 9.84 0.71
N TYR A 60 12.78 9.89 0.07
CA TYR A 60 12.52 9.15 -1.17
C TYR A 60 13.52 9.48 -2.30
N GLY A 61 14.11 10.67 -2.30
CA GLY A 61 15.09 11.08 -3.31
C GLY A 61 16.49 10.54 -3.10
N THR A 62 16.71 9.72 -2.06
CA THR A 62 18.02 9.13 -1.75
C THR A 62 18.05 7.66 -2.14
N PRO A 63 19.27 7.07 -2.30
CA PRO A 63 19.37 5.62 -2.52
C PRO A 63 18.72 4.78 -1.42
N GLU A 64 18.83 5.23 -0.16
CA GLU A 64 18.23 4.53 0.99
C GLU A 64 16.69 4.55 0.91
N GLY A 65 16.12 5.71 0.53
CA GLY A 65 14.67 5.82 0.36
C GLY A 65 14.16 4.94 -0.77
N LYS A 66 14.86 4.92 -1.91
CA LYS A 66 14.53 4.03 -3.01
C LYS A 66 14.61 2.56 -2.57
N ALA A 67 15.65 2.18 -1.86
CA ALA A 67 15.83 0.81 -1.39
C ALA A 67 14.71 0.39 -0.43
N LEU A 68 14.29 1.29 0.47
CA LEU A 68 13.18 1.02 1.36
C LEU A 68 11.88 0.81 0.57
N GLY A 69 11.58 1.68 -0.38
CA GLY A 69 10.40 1.52 -1.22
C GLY A 69 10.42 0.22 -2.00
N ASP A 70 11.57 -0.17 -2.57
CA ASP A 70 11.72 -1.43 -3.29
C ASP A 70 11.46 -2.64 -2.38
N LYS A 71 11.92 -2.59 -1.11
CA LYS A 71 11.65 -3.65 -0.13
C LYS A 71 10.17 -3.76 0.21
N ILE A 72 9.49 -2.63 0.32
CA ILE A 72 8.05 -2.61 0.59
C ILE A 72 7.30 -3.22 -0.59
N VAL A 73 7.64 -2.85 -1.82
CA VAL A 73 7.05 -3.43 -3.03
C VAL A 73 7.22 -4.94 -3.03
N ALA A 74 8.45 -5.43 -2.79
CA ALA A 74 8.73 -6.87 -2.78
C ALA A 74 7.92 -7.60 -1.70
N TYR A 75 7.87 -7.04 -0.50
CA TYR A 75 7.12 -7.63 0.61
C TYR A 75 5.62 -7.74 0.29
N VAL A 76 5.05 -6.67 -0.25
CA VAL A 76 3.62 -6.64 -0.57
C VAL A 76 3.29 -7.62 -1.70
N LEU A 77 4.14 -7.69 -2.74
CA LEU A 77 3.93 -8.62 -3.84
C LEU A 77 4.10 -10.08 -3.41
N ASP A 78 5.05 -10.36 -2.50
CA ASP A 78 5.23 -11.71 -1.95
C ASP A 78 4.01 -12.15 -1.13
N ASN A 79 3.22 -11.22 -0.62
CA ASN A 79 2.03 -11.48 0.17
C ASN A 79 0.75 -11.08 -0.58
N ALA A 80 0.81 -10.98 -1.91
CA ALA A 80 -0.29 -10.46 -2.71
C ALA A 80 -1.59 -11.24 -2.52
N ASP A 81 -1.51 -12.57 -2.42
CA ASP A 81 -2.71 -13.39 -2.19
C ASP A 81 -3.32 -13.10 -0.84
N ARG A 82 -2.49 -13.05 0.20
CA ARG A 82 -2.94 -12.84 1.57
C ARG A 82 -3.55 -11.46 1.77
N PHE A 83 -2.98 -10.44 1.15
CA PHE A 83 -3.48 -9.06 1.26
C PHE A 83 -4.55 -8.72 0.23
N GLY A 84 -4.85 -9.62 -0.70
CA GLY A 84 -5.79 -9.33 -1.77
C GLY A 84 -5.32 -8.22 -2.70
N VAL A 85 -4.01 -8.15 -2.95
CA VAL A 85 -3.42 -7.06 -3.75
C VAL A 85 -3.88 -7.14 -5.19
N ASN A 86 -4.37 -6.01 -5.70
CA ASN A 86 -4.69 -5.83 -7.11
C ASN A 86 -3.47 -5.32 -7.88
N HIS A 87 -2.84 -4.26 -7.38
CA HIS A 87 -1.63 -3.72 -7.99
C HIS A 87 -0.86 -2.86 -6.99
N VAL A 88 0.40 -2.61 -7.31
CA VAL A 88 1.28 -1.71 -6.56
C VAL A 88 1.92 -0.77 -7.57
N ILE A 89 2.08 0.51 -7.20
CA ILE A 89 2.77 1.49 -8.05
C ILE A 89 3.88 2.13 -7.22
N PHE A 90 5.08 2.15 -7.78
CA PHE A 90 6.22 2.84 -7.18
C PHE A 90 7.19 3.26 -8.28
N ARG A 91 7.65 4.52 -8.22
CA ARG A 91 8.64 5.09 -9.13
C ARG A 91 8.26 4.87 -10.60
N GLN A 92 6.99 5.22 -10.91
CA GLN A 92 6.44 5.18 -12.28
C GLN A 92 6.29 3.76 -12.84
N GLN A 93 6.44 2.72 -12.01
CA GLN A 93 6.22 1.33 -12.41
C GLN A 93 4.96 0.78 -11.75
N ILE A 94 4.14 0.10 -12.53
CA ILE A 94 2.97 -0.61 -12.01
C ILE A 94 3.20 -2.11 -12.04
N TYR A 95 2.92 -2.75 -10.91
CA TYR A 95 3.06 -4.18 -10.67
C TYR A 95 1.67 -4.76 -10.46
N SER A 96 1.09 -5.35 -11.52
CA SER A 96 -0.23 -5.98 -11.45
C SER A 96 -0.05 -7.48 -11.29
N ARG A 97 -0.96 -8.10 -10.52
CA ARG A 97 -0.90 -9.55 -10.30
C ARG A 97 -0.97 -10.31 -11.61
N GLY A 98 -0.08 -11.30 -11.75
CA GLY A 98 -0.04 -12.16 -12.94
C GLY A 98 0.48 -11.51 -14.21
N LYS A 99 1.01 -10.28 -14.11
CA LYS A 99 1.55 -9.55 -15.26
C LYS A 99 2.95 -9.07 -14.97
N ALA A 100 3.76 -8.92 -16.03
CA ALA A 100 5.07 -8.29 -15.91
C ALA A 100 4.91 -6.81 -15.52
N PRO A 101 5.85 -6.27 -14.72
CA PRO A 101 5.85 -4.83 -14.42
C PRO A 101 5.94 -4.01 -15.70
N ARG A 102 5.27 -2.86 -15.72
CA ARG A 102 5.35 -1.95 -16.85
C ARG A 102 5.49 -0.51 -16.37
N MET A 103 6.14 0.30 -17.19
CA MET A 103 6.28 1.72 -16.91
C MET A 103 4.98 2.44 -17.25
N MET A 104 4.58 3.33 -16.37
CA MET A 104 3.43 4.21 -16.59
C MET A 104 3.87 5.47 -17.32
N SER A 105 2.93 6.12 -17.99
CA SER A 105 3.18 7.42 -18.60
C SER A 105 3.54 8.46 -17.54
N ASP A 106 4.35 9.45 -17.93
CA ASP A 106 4.70 10.56 -17.06
C ASP A 106 3.45 11.40 -16.77
N ARG A 107 3.13 11.58 -15.49
CA ARG A 107 1.96 12.34 -15.03
C ARG A 107 2.32 13.73 -14.52
N GLY A 108 3.58 14.14 -14.67
CA GLY A 108 3.98 15.53 -14.47
C GLY A 108 4.52 15.89 -13.09
N GLY A 109 4.90 14.94 -12.25
CA GLY A 109 5.47 15.29 -10.96
C GLY A 109 5.83 14.09 -10.10
N VAL A 110 6.55 14.37 -9.02
CA VAL A 110 7.06 13.35 -8.10
C VAL A 110 5.91 12.53 -7.51
N THR A 111 4.91 13.19 -6.96
CA THR A 111 3.78 12.52 -6.31
C THR A 111 2.90 11.81 -7.33
N ALA A 112 2.59 12.48 -8.45
CA ALA A 112 1.76 11.88 -9.50
C ALA A 112 2.42 10.66 -10.13
N ASN A 113 3.74 10.61 -10.17
CA ASN A 113 4.53 9.49 -10.69
C ASN A 113 4.93 8.48 -9.60
N HIS A 114 4.43 8.65 -8.37
CA HIS A 114 4.65 7.71 -7.27
C HIS A 114 6.12 7.52 -6.89
N TYR A 115 6.90 8.62 -6.90
CA TYR A 115 8.29 8.56 -6.45
C TYR A 115 8.43 8.71 -4.94
N ASP A 116 7.51 9.43 -4.28
CA ASP A 116 7.57 9.71 -2.85
C ASP A 116 6.75 8.74 -2.01
N HIS A 117 6.06 7.80 -2.62
CA HIS A 117 5.24 6.82 -1.90
C HIS A 117 5.08 5.52 -2.70
N VAL A 118 4.81 4.44 -1.98
CA VAL A 118 4.35 3.18 -2.56
C VAL A 118 2.82 3.15 -2.48
N HIS A 119 2.17 3.13 -3.64
CA HIS A 119 0.72 2.99 -3.74
C HIS A 119 0.36 1.52 -3.77
N ILE A 120 -0.49 1.09 -2.85
CA ILE A 120 -0.92 -0.30 -2.74
C ILE A 120 -2.44 -0.35 -2.87
N ALA A 121 -2.93 -1.04 -3.88
CA ALA A 121 -4.37 -1.22 -4.10
C ALA A 121 -4.76 -2.68 -3.92
N THR A 122 -5.89 -2.90 -3.28
CA THR A 122 -6.43 -4.24 -3.02
C THR A 122 -7.78 -4.41 -3.71
N ASN A 123 -8.27 -5.65 -3.70
CA ASN A 123 -9.64 -5.95 -4.18
C ASN A 123 -10.70 -5.66 -3.12
N GLY A 124 -10.29 -5.33 -1.91
CA GLY A 124 -11.14 -4.81 -0.85
C GLY A 124 -11.61 -5.82 0.17
N GLY A 125 -12.41 -6.77 -0.23
CA GLY A 125 -12.99 -7.77 0.68
C GLY A 125 -14.14 -7.25 1.55
N GLY A 126 -14.60 -6.01 1.32
CA GLY A 126 -15.71 -5.43 2.05
C GLY A 126 -15.29 -4.60 3.26
N PHE A 127 -16.23 -3.86 3.81
CA PHE A 127 -15.97 -3.00 4.97
C PHE A 127 -15.99 -3.83 6.26
N PRO A 128 -15.17 -3.44 7.27
CA PRO A 128 -15.11 -4.21 8.51
C PRO A 128 -16.45 -4.24 9.24
N THR A 129 -16.71 -5.37 9.88
CA THR A 129 -17.88 -5.53 10.76
C THR A 129 -17.55 -5.22 12.22
N GLY A 130 -16.27 -5.14 12.56
CA GLY A 130 -15.79 -5.01 13.93
C GLY A 130 -15.37 -6.33 14.57
N HIS A 131 -15.53 -7.42 13.84
CA HIS A 131 -15.21 -8.77 14.35
C HIS A 131 -13.97 -9.37 13.71
N GLU A 132 -13.31 -8.66 12.80
CA GLU A 132 -12.15 -9.15 12.09
C GLU A 132 -10.93 -9.26 13.00
N THR A 133 -10.10 -10.27 12.74
CA THR A 133 -8.75 -10.38 13.31
C THR A 133 -7.75 -10.33 12.14
N TYR A 134 -6.81 -9.39 12.26
CA TYR A 134 -5.77 -9.23 11.24
C TYR A 134 -4.50 -9.90 11.72
N LEU A 135 -4.01 -10.90 10.98
CA LEU A 135 -2.88 -11.73 11.40
C LEU A 135 -1.66 -11.56 10.50
N THR A 136 -0.48 -11.73 11.10
CA THR A 136 0.79 -11.73 10.35
C THR A 136 0.82 -12.78 9.26
#